data_cfcec49303274ec186f25e54cb5f0335
#
_entry.id   cfcec49303274ec186f25e54cb5f0335
#
_cell.length_a   1.000
_cell.length_b   1.000
_cell.length_c   1.000
_cell.angle_alpha   90.00
_cell.angle_beta   90.00
_cell.angle_gamma   90.00
#
_symmetry.space_group_name_H-M   'P 1'
#
loop_
_entity.id
_entity.type
_entity.pdbx_description
1 polymer ?
#
loop_
_entity_poly.entity_id
_entity_poly.type
_entity_poly.pdbx_seq_one_letter_code
_entity_poly.pdbx_strand_id
1 'polypeptide(L)'
;ERRDASKPFLMMYLHKAPHRAWWPSPEKFEEFYQKEFPLPETLFDDYSNRASAASSAEMNIFEHMHLMQDNKVYPKTIQQMGDLVKDITYTGESRKIKKAGAGEFLRPFRRANKEQEEQYRKTLDKISAEFKYKWPNMSDKEKTIWKYQRYMQDYLATISSVDDNVGRVLDYLKEKNLEDNTIVVYTSDQGFYLGEHGWFDKRFIYNESFKTPLLIRWPNKIRPGITNDEMVQNLDFAQTFLEAASIKAPSDMQGESLLPLLFENEKKWTREAVYYHYYEFPSVHMVKRHYGIVSKEYKLVHYYHDIDEWEFLDRKADPNEMTNLYDDPKYQSIIQTMKKKLKKIRKKYKDSDELSQKYLY
;
A
#
# COMPACT_ATOMS: atom_id res chain seq x y z
N GLU A 1 6.96 9.74 31.50
CA GLU A 1 7.12 10.78 30.48
C GLU A 1 8.44 11.55 30.71
N ARG A 2 9.28 11.66 29.66
CA ARG A 2 10.62 12.27 29.79
C ARG A 2 10.77 13.53 28.93
N ARG A 3 9.68 14.06 28.32
CA ARG A 3 9.76 15.28 27.51
C ARG A 3 9.96 16.51 28.37
N ASP A 4 10.63 17.51 27.84
CA ASP A 4 10.64 18.85 28.42
C ASP A 4 9.32 19.55 28.12
N ALA A 5 8.47 19.72 29.14
CA ALA A 5 7.13 20.29 28.99
C ALA A 5 7.14 21.78 28.55
N SER A 6 8.29 22.47 28.67
CA SER A 6 8.45 23.87 28.22
C SER A 6 8.70 24.01 26.72
N LYS A 7 8.92 22.89 26.01
CA LYS A 7 9.24 22.87 24.57
C LYS A 7 8.15 22.15 23.76
N PRO A 8 7.92 22.56 22.50
CA PRO A 8 7.11 21.78 21.59
C PRO A 8 7.74 20.41 21.32
N PHE A 9 6.96 19.45 20.89
CA PHE A 9 7.44 18.12 20.47
C PHE A 9 6.93 17.75 19.09
N LEU A 10 7.69 16.91 18.40
CA LEU A 10 7.26 16.14 17.21
C LEU A 10 7.37 14.66 17.56
N MET A 11 6.30 13.91 17.34
CA MET A 11 6.29 12.46 17.52
C MET A 11 5.86 11.77 16.24
N MET A 12 6.73 10.93 15.69
CA MET A 12 6.40 10.04 14.59
C MET A 12 6.05 8.66 15.18
N TYR A 13 4.76 8.34 15.23
CA TYR A 13 4.26 7.08 15.76
C TYR A 13 4.13 6.06 14.62
N LEU A 14 5.25 5.41 14.29
CA LEU A 14 5.39 4.55 13.12
C LEU A 14 5.11 3.08 13.47
N HIS A 15 3.94 2.61 13.12
CA HIS A 15 3.62 1.19 13.19
C HIS A 15 4.29 0.43 12.06
N LYS A 16 4.84 -0.76 12.34
CA LYS A 16 5.20 -1.70 11.28
C LYS A 16 3.94 -2.27 10.61
N ALA A 17 2.91 -2.53 11.38
CA ALA A 17 1.60 -2.94 10.89
C ALA A 17 0.94 -1.80 10.08
N PRO A 18 0.26 -2.08 8.99
CA PRO A 18 -0.10 -3.39 8.43
C PRO A 18 0.88 -3.98 7.40
N HIS A 19 2.18 -3.69 7.47
CA HIS A 19 3.14 -4.33 6.57
C HIS A 19 3.15 -5.86 6.74
N ARG A 20 3.34 -6.60 5.65
CA ARG A 20 3.51 -8.06 5.60
C ARG A 20 4.61 -8.56 6.60
N ALA A 21 4.49 -9.69 7.31
CA ALA A 21 3.34 -10.58 7.33
C ALA A 21 2.36 -10.11 8.42
N TRP A 22 1.08 -10.21 8.12
CA TRP A 22 -0.01 -9.72 8.95
C TRP A 22 -0.23 -10.62 10.16
N TRP A 23 0.16 -10.15 11.34
CA TRP A 23 -0.04 -10.83 12.60
C TRP A 23 -0.72 -9.85 13.57
N PRO A 24 -2.06 -9.92 13.69
CA PRO A 24 -2.81 -9.11 14.65
C PRO A 24 -2.58 -9.58 16.09
N SER A 25 -3.20 -8.93 17.08
CA SER A 25 -3.28 -9.52 18.42
C SER A 25 -4.03 -10.87 18.37
N PRO A 26 -3.75 -11.78 19.33
CA PRO A 26 -4.40 -13.10 19.34
C PRO A 26 -5.94 -13.02 19.33
N GLU A 27 -6.51 -12.09 20.08
CA GLU A 27 -7.95 -11.85 20.17
C GLU A 27 -8.54 -11.43 18.82
N LYS A 28 -7.89 -10.47 18.15
CA LYS A 28 -8.30 -10.02 16.81
C LYS A 28 -8.12 -11.11 15.76
N PHE A 29 -7.10 -11.94 15.89
CA PHE A 29 -6.88 -13.08 14.99
C PHE A 29 -8.02 -14.08 15.06
N GLU A 30 -8.50 -14.40 16.26
CA GLU A 30 -9.65 -15.29 16.45
C GLU A 30 -10.96 -14.61 16.01
N GLU A 31 -11.17 -13.33 16.38
CA GLU A 31 -12.37 -12.55 16.01
C GLU A 31 -12.60 -12.49 14.50
N PHE A 32 -11.53 -12.29 13.73
CA PHE A 32 -11.62 -12.09 12.27
C PHE A 32 -11.57 -13.39 11.46
N TYR A 33 -11.17 -14.50 12.04
CA TYR A 33 -10.93 -15.77 11.34
C TYR A 33 -12.09 -16.25 10.47
N GLN A 34 -13.34 -16.01 10.83
CA GLN A 34 -14.49 -16.46 10.05
C GLN A 34 -15.31 -15.32 9.43
N LYS A 35 -14.81 -14.09 9.49
CA LYS A 35 -15.45 -12.97 8.79
C LYS A 35 -15.29 -13.13 7.29
N GLU A 36 -16.36 -12.87 6.57
CA GLU A 36 -16.34 -12.82 5.10
C GLU A 36 -16.26 -11.36 4.63
N PHE A 37 -15.49 -11.14 3.57
CA PHE A 37 -15.29 -9.83 2.98
C PHE A 37 -15.70 -9.84 1.51
N PRO A 38 -16.29 -8.74 1.00
CA PRO A 38 -16.67 -8.65 -0.40
C PRO A 38 -15.44 -8.82 -1.30
N LEU A 39 -15.65 -9.45 -2.45
CA LEU A 39 -14.61 -9.62 -3.45
C LEU A 39 -14.49 -8.33 -4.26
N PRO A 40 -13.28 -7.81 -4.53
CA PRO A 40 -13.10 -6.75 -5.50
C PRO A 40 -13.60 -7.17 -6.89
N GLU A 41 -14.22 -6.25 -7.62
CA GLU A 41 -14.68 -6.51 -8.99
C GLU A 41 -13.54 -6.97 -9.90
N THR A 42 -12.32 -6.50 -9.64
CA THR A 42 -11.12 -6.76 -10.41
C THR A 42 -10.27 -7.92 -9.88
N LEU A 43 -10.79 -8.73 -8.92
CA LEU A 43 -10.03 -9.86 -8.34
C LEU A 43 -9.56 -10.87 -9.38
N PHE A 44 -10.29 -11.03 -10.48
CA PHE A 44 -10.00 -11.97 -11.56
C PHE A 44 -9.60 -11.24 -12.85
N ASP A 45 -8.84 -10.14 -12.73
CA ASP A 45 -8.26 -9.43 -13.87
C ASP A 45 -7.32 -10.36 -14.66
N ASP A 46 -7.48 -10.40 -15.99
CA ASP A 46 -6.67 -11.18 -16.91
C ASP A 46 -5.52 -10.37 -17.55
N TYR A 47 -5.47 -9.07 -17.23
CA TYR A 47 -4.49 -8.10 -17.71
C TYR A 47 -4.49 -7.88 -19.24
N SER A 48 -5.51 -8.32 -19.96
CA SER A 48 -5.54 -8.33 -21.44
C SER A 48 -5.47 -6.92 -22.05
N ASN A 49 -5.89 -5.90 -21.33
CA ASN A 49 -5.92 -4.51 -21.78
C ASN A 49 -4.89 -3.63 -21.06
N ARG A 50 -3.76 -4.18 -20.69
CA ARG A 50 -2.70 -3.49 -19.93
C ARG A 50 -1.36 -3.57 -20.65
N ALA A 51 -0.38 -2.78 -20.18
CA ALA A 51 1.01 -3.04 -20.51
C ALA A 51 1.44 -4.42 -19.99
N SER A 52 2.39 -5.05 -20.67
CA SER A 52 2.93 -6.38 -20.31
C SER A 52 3.53 -6.43 -18.90
N ALA A 53 3.83 -5.26 -18.32
CA ALA A 53 4.24 -5.13 -16.93
C ALA A 53 3.21 -5.71 -15.95
N ALA A 54 1.91 -5.56 -16.23
CA ALA A 54 0.85 -6.04 -15.34
C ALA A 54 0.83 -7.57 -15.25
N SER A 55 0.85 -8.27 -16.40
CA SER A 55 0.84 -9.73 -16.46
C SER A 55 2.14 -10.38 -15.99
N SER A 56 3.27 -9.64 -16.07
CA SER A 56 4.59 -10.15 -15.66
C SER A 56 4.91 -9.94 -14.17
N ALA A 57 4.06 -9.21 -13.43
CA ALA A 57 4.27 -8.96 -12.00
C ALA A 57 3.94 -10.20 -11.15
N GLU A 58 4.86 -10.55 -10.25
CA GLU A 58 4.72 -11.72 -9.39
C GLU A 58 4.06 -11.34 -8.04
N MET A 59 2.85 -10.80 -8.11
CA MET A 59 2.06 -10.39 -6.93
C MET A 59 0.59 -10.81 -7.01
N ASN A 60 0.28 -11.78 -7.88
CA ASN A 60 -1.06 -12.37 -7.95
C ASN A 60 -1.35 -13.21 -6.71
N ILE A 61 -2.58 -13.08 -6.17
CA ILE A 61 -3.01 -13.79 -4.95
C ILE A 61 -2.95 -15.31 -5.13
N PHE A 62 -3.38 -15.81 -6.29
CA PHE A 62 -3.40 -17.26 -6.52
C PHE A 62 -2.00 -17.87 -6.53
N GLU A 63 -1.10 -17.31 -7.36
CA GLU A 63 0.20 -17.92 -7.65
C GLU A 63 1.30 -17.51 -6.65
N HIS A 64 1.28 -16.24 -6.19
CA HIS A 64 2.42 -15.64 -5.50
C HIS A 64 2.20 -15.38 -4.01
N MET A 65 0.96 -15.43 -3.53
CA MET A 65 0.68 -15.31 -2.10
C MET A 65 1.00 -16.62 -1.38
N HIS A 66 1.83 -16.53 -0.36
CA HIS A 66 2.42 -17.68 0.31
C HIS A 66 1.47 -18.32 1.32
N LEU A 67 1.10 -19.61 1.14
CA LEU A 67 0.18 -20.33 2.04
C LEU A 67 0.61 -20.30 3.51
N MET A 68 1.90 -20.45 3.77
CA MET A 68 2.46 -20.46 5.13
C MET A 68 2.55 -19.05 5.71
N GLN A 69 3.22 -18.14 5.02
CA GLN A 69 3.51 -16.80 5.55
C GLN A 69 2.29 -15.88 5.54
N ASP A 70 1.51 -15.91 4.48
CA ASP A 70 0.39 -14.98 4.27
C ASP A 70 -0.94 -15.56 4.72
N ASN A 71 -1.22 -16.83 4.40
CA ASN A 71 -2.48 -17.49 4.73
C ASN A 71 -2.45 -18.30 6.03
N LYS A 72 -1.29 -18.33 6.73
CA LYS A 72 -1.13 -18.94 8.05
C LYS A 72 -1.39 -20.44 8.13
N VAL A 73 -1.19 -21.18 7.03
CA VAL A 73 -1.24 -22.65 7.05
C VAL A 73 0.05 -23.19 7.65
N TYR A 74 -0.04 -24.14 8.58
CA TYR A 74 1.13 -24.75 9.18
C TYR A 74 2.07 -25.38 8.16
N PRO A 75 3.40 -25.21 8.30
CA PRO A 75 4.39 -25.86 7.42
C PRO A 75 4.22 -27.36 7.35
N LYS A 76 3.89 -28.02 8.48
CA LYS A 76 3.63 -29.47 8.55
C LYS A 76 2.41 -29.88 7.71
N THR A 77 1.34 -29.07 7.72
CA THR A 77 0.15 -29.34 6.91
C THR A 77 0.48 -29.27 5.41
N ILE A 78 1.21 -28.24 4.99
CA ILE A 78 1.65 -28.08 3.60
C ILE A 78 2.51 -29.28 3.17
N GLN A 79 3.46 -29.69 4.02
CA GLN A 79 4.31 -30.86 3.75
C GLN A 79 3.49 -32.16 3.62
N GLN A 80 2.48 -32.36 4.45
CA GLN A 80 1.61 -33.55 4.39
C GLN A 80 0.75 -33.61 3.13
N MET A 81 0.40 -32.44 2.55
CA MET A 81 -0.40 -32.37 1.32
C MET A 81 0.43 -32.54 0.06
N GLY A 82 1.75 -32.44 0.14
CA GLY A 82 2.68 -32.78 -0.95
C GLY A 82 2.35 -32.12 -2.28
N ASP A 83 2.15 -32.93 -3.31
CA ASP A 83 1.92 -32.46 -4.69
C ASP A 83 0.62 -31.65 -4.87
N LEU A 84 -0.37 -31.80 -3.98
CA LEU A 84 -1.61 -31.01 -4.03
C LEU A 84 -1.40 -29.50 -3.84
N VAL A 85 -0.23 -29.10 -3.33
CA VAL A 85 0.07 -27.68 -3.04
C VAL A 85 1.41 -27.23 -3.66
N LYS A 86 2.13 -28.13 -4.33
CA LYS A 86 3.50 -27.90 -4.79
C LYS A 86 3.62 -26.74 -5.79
N ASP A 87 2.68 -26.62 -6.72
CA ASP A 87 2.75 -25.69 -7.84
C ASP A 87 2.16 -24.29 -7.54
N ILE A 88 1.57 -24.11 -6.36
CA ILE A 88 0.89 -22.88 -5.95
C ILE A 88 1.43 -22.28 -4.65
N THR A 89 2.64 -22.66 -4.27
CA THR A 89 3.35 -22.09 -3.12
C THR A 89 4.51 -21.24 -3.58
N TYR A 90 4.26 -20.00 -3.91
CA TYR A 90 5.31 -19.04 -4.23
C TYR A 90 6.24 -19.51 -5.36
N THR A 91 5.69 -19.61 -6.55
CA THR A 91 6.42 -19.86 -7.81
C THR A 91 7.07 -18.55 -8.32
N GLY A 92 7.84 -18.60 -9.36
CA GLY A 92 8.37 -17.43 -10.05
C GLY A 92 9.78 -16.99 -9.66
N GLU A 93 10.26 -15.96 -10.35
CA GLU A 93 11.65 -15.46 -10.23
C GLU A 93 11.91 -14.76 -8.88
N SER A 94 10.91 -14.10 -8.31
CA SER A 94 11.03 -13.46 -6.99
C SER A 94 11.35 -14.46 -5.87
N ARG A 95 11.03 -15.75 -6.04
CA ARG A 95 11.44 -16.81 -5.12
C ARG A 95 12.97 -16.97 -5.04
N LYS A 96 13.67 -16.72 -6.14
CA LYS A 96 15.14 -16.78 -6.19
C LYS A 96 15.76 -15.64 -5.39
N ILE A 97 15.10 -14.50 -5.36
CA ILE A 97 15.55 -13.29 -4.68
C ILE A 97 15.26 -13.38 -3.18
N LYS A 98 14.08 -13.88 -2.79
CA LYS A 98 13.67 -13.97 -1.39
C LYS A 98 13.27 -15.40 -1.00
N LYS A 99 14.10 -16.05 -0.20
CA LYS A 99 13.78 -17.35 0.41
C LYS A 99 12.84 -17.14 1.60
N ALA A 100 11.52 -17.25 1.38
CA ALA A 100 10.56 -17.34 2.47
C ALA A 100 10.60 -18.74 3.09
N GLY A 101 10.82 -18.83 4.38
CA GLY A 101 10.95 -20.11 5.08
C GLY A 101 10.12 -20.19 6.36
N ALA A 102 10.06 -21.37 6.97
CA ALA A 102 9.36 -21.60 8.23
C ALA A 102 9.77 -20.61 9.35
N GLY A 103 10.97 -20.05 9.28
CA GLY A 103 11.46 -19.04 10.23
C GLY A 103 10.64 -17.75 10.24
N GLU A 104 10.11 -17.31 9.09
CA GLU A 104 9.23 -16.12 9.02
C GLU A 104 7.85 -16.41 9.62
N PHE A 105 7.33 -17.62 9.44
CA PHE A 105 6.08 -18.05 10.06
C PHE A 105 6.19 -18.06 11.60
N LEU A 106 7.31 -18.53 12.13
CA LEU A 106 7.53 -18.64 13.58
C LEU A 106 7.98 -17.34 14.25
N ARG A 107 8.29 -16.31 13.47
CA ARG A 107 8.84 -15.04 13.99
C ARG A 107 7.98 -14.37 15.07
N PRO A 108 6.64 -14.31 14.97
CA PRO A 108 5.79 -13.72 16.01
C PRO A 108 5.88 -14.46 17.35
N PHE A 109 5.97 -15.79 17.33
CA PHE A 109 6.04 -16.62 18.54
C PHE A 109 7.29 -16.36 19.40
N ARG A 110 8.37 -15.83 18.80
CA ARG A 110 9.58 -15.45 19.56
C ARG A 110 9.34 -14.29 20.53
N ARG A 111 8.23 -13.54 20.36
CA ARG A 111 7.86 -12.39 21.18
C ARG A 111 6.58 -12.59 21.97
N ALA A 112 5.85 -13.64 21.68
CA ALA A 112 4.64 -14.02 22.39
C ALA A 112 4.97 -14.68 23.73
N ASN A 113 4.18 -14.41 24.76
CA ASN A 113 4.19 -15.23 25.96
C ASN A 113 3.41 -16.54 25.71
N LYS A 114 3.44 -17.47 26.68
CA LYS A 114 2.80 -18.79 26.54
C LYS A 114 1.29 -18.69 26.26
N GLU A 115 0.59 -17.80 26.94
CA GLU A 115 -0.85 -17.61 26.77
C GLU A 115 -1.19 -17.10 25.36
N GLN A 116 -0.47 -16.10 24.88
CA GLN A 116 -0.60 -15.58 23.53
C GLN A 116 -0.28 -16.65 22.47
N GLU A 117 0.75 -17.45 22.70
CA GLU A 117 1.11 -18.56 21.81
C GLU A 117 -0.01 -19.59 21.73
N GLU A 118 -0.62 -19.96 22.85
CA GLU A 118 -1.74 -20.90 22.91
C GLU A 118 -2.97 -20.36 22.18
N GLN A 119 -3.28 -19.07 22.33
CA GLN A 119 -4.38 -18.42 21.62
C GLN A 119 -4.15 -18.43 20.11
N TYR A 120 -2.95 -18.05 19.63
CA TYR A 120 -2.62 -18.15 18.21
C TYR A 120 -2.75 -19.57 17.67
N ARG A 121 -2.26 -20.59 18.42
CA ARG A 121 -2.33 -21.98 17.99
C ARG A 121 -3.74 -22.47 17.79
N LYS A 122 -4.69 -22.09 18.63
CA LYS A 122 -6.11 -22.46 18.47
C LYS A 122 -6.65 -22.03 17.11
N THR A 123 -6.39 -20.80 16.69
CA THR A 123 -6.86 -20.30 15.39
C THR A 123 -6.07 -20.92 14.23
N LEU A 124 -4.75 -21.09 14.36
CA LEU A 124 -3.92 -21.75 13.34
C LEU A 124 -4.32 -23.21 13.11
N ASP A 125 -4.72 -23.93 14.16
CA ASP A 125 -5.23 -25.31 14.05
C ASP A 125 -6.51 -25.34 13.23
N LYS A 126 -7.44 -24.41 13.48
CA LYS A 126 -8.69 -24.27 12.70
C LYS A 126 -8.39 -23.99 11.22
N ILE A 127 -7.51 -23.01 10.92
CA ILE A 127 -7.08 -22.65 9.55
C ILE A 127 -6.49 -23.85 8.83
N SER A 128 -5.58 -24.57 9.48
CA SER A 128 -4.86 -25.68 8.85
C SER A 128 -5.78 -26.91 8.66
N ALA A 129 -6.72 -27.15 9.57
CA ALA A 129 -7.72 -28.20 9.43
C ALA A 129 -8.69 -27.89 8.28
N GLU A 130 -9.19 -26.65 8.21
CA GLU A 130 -10.05 -26.18 7.11
C GLU A 130 -9.35 -26.29 5.75
N PHE A 131 -8.11 -25.82 5.66
CA PHE A 131 -7.28 -25.91 4.46
C PHE A 131 -7.13 -27.36 3.99
N LYS A 132 -6.74 -28.26 4.89
CA LYS A 132 -6.56 -29.69 4.58
C LYS A 132 -7.85 -30.34 4.07
N TYR A 133 -9.00 -29.93 4.59
CA TYR A 133 -10.30 -30.49 4.20
C TYR A 133 -10.81 -29.91 2.87
N LYS A 134 -10.76 -28.59 2.69
CA LYS A 134 -11.37 -27.91 1.53
C LYS A 134 -10.48 -27.90 0.30
N TRP A 135 -9.20 -27.63 0.46
CA TRP A 135 -8.25 -27.34 -0.63
C TRP A 135 -8.19 -28.38 -1.75
N PRO A 136 -8.20 -29.71 -1.49
CA PRO A 136 -8.11 -30.73 -2.54
C PRO A 136 -9.28 -30.72 -3.52
N ASN A 137 -10.42 -30.21 -3.10
CA ASN A 137 -11.67 -30.23 -3.87
C ASN A 137 -12.03 -28.86 -4.46
N MET A 138 -11.22 -27.83 -4.24
CA MET A 138 -11.44 -26.49 -4.75
C MET A 138 -10.93 -26.35 -6.18
N SER A 139 -11.70 -25.68 -7.04
CA SER A 139 -11.22 -25.11 -8.29
C SER A 139 -10.21 -23.99 -8.05
N ASP A 140 -9.45 -23.58 -9.05
CA ASP A 140 -8.48 -22.48 -8.92
C ASP A 140 -9.14 -21.16 -8.55
N LYS A 141 -10.36 -20.91 -9.03
CA LYS A 141 -11.15 -19.76 -8.62
C LYS A 141 -11.50 -19.80 -7.13
N GLU A 142 -11.93 -20.93 -6.62
CA GLU A 142 -12.24 -21.11 -5.20
C GLU A 142 -10.99 -21.02 -4.32
N LYS A 143 -9.85 -21.53 -4.78
CA LYS A 143 -8.56 -21.36 -4.10
C LYS A 143 -8.13 -19.90 -4.02
N THR A 144 -8.32 -19.13 -5.11
CA THR A 144 -8.07 -17.70 -5.13
C THR A 144 -8.94 -16.97 -4.10
N ILE A 145 -10.25 -17.27 -4.09
CA ILE A 145 -11.19 -16.71 -3.11
C ILE A 145 -10.78 -17.07 -1.69
N TRP A 146 -10.43 -18.34 -1.43
CA TRP A 146 -9.99 -18.78 -0.10
C TRP A 146 -8.73 -18.02 0.36
N LYS A 147 -7.72 -17.90 -0.51
CA LYS A 147 -6.50 -17.11 -0.21
C LYS A 147 -6.83 -15.65 0.06
N TYR A 148 -7.70 -15.03 -0.75
CA TYR A 148 -8.15 -13.67 -0.57
C TYR A 148 -8.87 -13.48 0.77
N GLN A 149 -9.83 -14.35 1.12
CA GLN A 149 -10.53 -14.27 2.40
C GLN A 149 -9.58 -14.39 3.59
N ARG A 150 -8.63 -15.34 3.55
CA ARG A 150 -7.60 -15.47 4.58
C ARG A 150 -6.73 -14.20 4.68
N TYR A 151 -6.33 -13.64 3.54
CA TYR A 151 -5.59 -12.40 3.49
C TYR A 151 -6.34 -11.23 4.13
N MET A 152 -7.59 -11.03 3.76
CA MET A 152 -8.43 -9.95 4.29
C MET A 152 -8.71 -10.11 5.79
N GLN A 153 -8.95 -11.32 6.25
CA GLN A 153 -9.13 -11.61 7.66
C GLN A 153 -7.92 -11.17 8.48
N ASP A 154 -6.72 -11.54 8.05
CA ASP A 154 -5.49 -11.21 8.77
C ASP A 154 -5.09 -9.73 8.63
N TYR A 155 -5.26 -9.16 7.44
CA TYR A 155 -4.97 -7.75 7.18
C TYR A 155 -5.86 -6.82 8.00
N LEU A 156 -7.18 -7.01 7.94
CA LEU A 156 -8.14 -6.15 8.66
C LEU A 156 -8.10 -6.37 10.18
N ALA A 157 -7.82 -7.58 10.65
CA ALA A 157 -7.54 -7.83 12.07
C ALA A 157 -6.30 -7.04 12.54
N THR A 158 -5.27 -6.96 11.68
CA THR A 158 -4.07 -6.16 11.95
C THR A 158 -4.38 -4.67 11.98
N ILE A 159 -5.20 -4.18 11.04
CA ILE A 159 -5.70 -2.78 11.05
C ILE A 159 -6.49 -2.49 12.32
N SER A 160 -7.40 -3.39 12.74
CA SER A 160 -8.14 -3.23 13.99
C SER A 160 -7.22 -3.13 15.21
N SER A 161 -6.12 -3.89 15.22
CA SER A 161 -5.10 -3.77 16.28
C SER A 161 -4.34 -2.43 16.25
N VAL A 162 -4.14 -1.85 15.06
CA VAL A 162 -3.55 -0.50 14.91
C VAL A 162 -4.53 0.56 15.42
N ASP A 163 -5.81 0.44 15.08
CA ASP A 163 -6.87 1.36 15.49
C ASP A 163 -6.97 1.46 17.02
N ASP A 164 -7.01 0.32 17.72
CA ASP A 164 -6.98 0.27 19.20
C ASP A 164 -5.78 1.05 19.78
N ASN A 165 -4.59 0.92 19.15
CA ASN A 165 -3.40 1.62 19.62
C ASN A 165 -3.37 3.10 19.27
N VAL A 166 -3.97 3.52 18.16
CA VAL A 166 -4.19 4.94 17.83
C VAL A 166 -5.15 5.55 18.85
N GLY A 167 -6.25 4.88 19.17
CA GLY A 167 -7.20 5.31 20.23
C GLY A 167 -6.49 5.59 21.55
N ARG A 168 -5.63 4.67 22.02
CA ARG A 168 -4.84 4.86 23.25
C ARG A 168 -3.94 6.10 23.23
N VAL A 169 -3.37 6.45 22.08
CA VAL A 169 -2.56 7.68 21.95
C VAL A 169 -3.43 8.92 22.02
N LEU A 170 -4.60 8.91 21.39
CA LEU A 170 -5.55 10.02 21.44
C LEU A 170 -6.08 10.24 22.85
N ASP A 171 -6.43 9.17 23.57
CA ASP A 171 -6.85 9.21 24.96
C ASP A 171 -5.75 9.81 25.86
N TYR A 172 -4.48 9.40 25.63
CA TYR A 172 -3.34 9.96 26.36
C TYR A 172 -3.19 11.48 26.14
N LEU A 173 -3.36 11.96 24.90
CA LEU A 173 -3.32 13.41 24.62
C LEU A 173 -4.40 14.16 25.42
N LYS A 174 -5.60 13.60 25.48
CA LYS A 174 -6.73 14.15 26.25
C LYS A 174 -6.44 14.13 27.75
N GLU A 175 -6.03 13.01 28.32
CA GLU A 175 -5.67 12.88 29.75
C GLU A 175 -4.57 13.84 30.19
N LYS A 176 -3.65 14.18 29.29
CA LYS A 176 -2.54 15.11 29.57
C LYS A 176 -2.86 16.58 29.22
N ASN A 177 -4.09 16.90 28.82
CA ASN A 177 -4.49 18.23 28.36
C ASN A 177 -3.59 18.77 27.22
N LEU A 178 -3.16 17.88 26.30
CA LEU A 178 -2.35 18.22 25.14
C LEU A 178 -3.18 18.31 23.86
N GLU A 179 -4.41 17.81 23.88
CA GLU A 179 -5.26 17.63 22.69
C GLU A 179 -5.47 18.94 21.93
N ASP A 180 -5.80 20.03 22.63
CA ASP A 180 -6.14 21.32 22.01
C ASP A 180 -4.93 22.04 21.38
N ASN A 181 -3.72 21.66 21.77
CA ASN A 181 -2.46 22.25 21.25
C ASN A 181 -1.59 21.23 20.52
N THR A 182 -2.22 20.24 19.90
CA THR A 182 -1.51 19.19 19.13
C THR A 182 -2.12 19.02 17.76
N ILE A 183 -1.28 19.11 16.71
CA ILE A 183 -1.65 18.67 15.37
C ILE A 183 -1.54 17.16 15.35
N VAL A 184 -2.62 16.46 15.03
CA VAL A 184 -2.64 15.01 14.81
C VAL A 184 -2.80 14.73 13.34
N VAL A 185 -1.88 13.94 12.79
CA VAL A 185 -1.91 13.49 11.38
C VAL A 185 -1.96 11.98 11.34
N TYR A 186 -2.94 11.42 10.65
CA TYR A 186 -3.01 10.00 10.33
C TYR A 186 -2.82 9.82 8.82
N THR A 187 -1.84 9.01 8.44
CA THR A 187 -1.53 8.74 7.04
C THR A 187 -0.75 7.43 6.90
N SER A 188 -0.38 7.08 5.67
CA SER A 188 0.53 5.97 5.33
C SER A 188 1.62 6.46 4.38
N ASP A 189 2.71 5.70 4.29
CA ASP A 189 3.82 5.95 3.35
C ASP A 189 3.42 5.59 1.90
N GLN A 190 2.57 4.58 1.70
CA GLN A 190 2.00 4.19 0.40
C GLN A 190 0.64 3.51 0.58
N GLY A 191 -0.05 3.29 -0.54
CA GLY A 191 -1.23 2.45 -0.62
C GLY A 191 -0.90 0.95 -0.63
N PHE A 192 -1.91 0.10 -0.86
CA PHE A 192 -1.76 -1.35 -0.82
C PHE A 192 -2.89 -2.04 -1.60
N TYR A 193 -2.58 -3.06 -2.40
CA TYR A 193 -3.60 -3.87 -3.07
C TYR A 193 -4.23 -4.84 -2.09
N LEU A 194 -5.55 -4.80 -2.00
CA LEU A 194 -6.37 -5.67 -1.17
C LEU A 194 -7.21 -6.62 -2.03
N GLY A 195 -6.60 -7.15 -3.09
CA GLY A 195 -7.24 -8.04 -4.05
C GLY A 195 -7.62 -7.39 -5.36
N GLU A 196 -7.60 -6.05 -5.44
CA GLU A 196 -7.81 -5.36 -6.71
C GLU A 196 -6.75 -5.81 -7.72
N HIS A 197 -7.15 -5.95 -8.98
CA HIS A 197 -6.35 -6.53 -10.06
C HIS A 197 -5.82 -7.94 -9.77
N GLY A 198 -6.43 -8.68 -8.84
CA GLY A 198 -5.94 -9.96 -8.38
C GLY A 198 -4.64 -9.90 -7.57
N TRP A 199 -4.18 -8.71 -7.20
CA TRP A 199 -2.89 -8.49 -6.56
C TRP A 199 -2.95 -8.32 -5.04
N PHE A 200 -1.79 -8.46 -4.42
CA PHE A 200 -1.48 -8.06 -3.06
C PHE A 200 -0.15 -7.31 -3.04
N ASP A 201 0.17 -6.62 -1.94
CA ASP A 201 1.35 -5.76 -1.82
C ASP A 201 1.16 -4.40 -2.54
N LYS A 202 2.18 -3.79 -3.15
CA LYS A 202 2.21 -2.43 -3.73
C LYS A 202 3.24 -2.37 -4.86
N ARG A 203 3.60 -1.22 -5.35
CA ARG A 203 4.70 -0.81 -6.24
C ARG A 203 4.26 -0.13 -7.52
N PHE A 204 3.21 -0.61 -8.18
CA PHE A 204 2.69 0.08 -9.35
C PHE A 204 2.12 1.47 -8.99
N ILE A 205 2.04 2.33 -10.00
CA ILE A 205 1.43 3.66 -9.88
C ILE A 205 -0.12 3.63 -9.90
N TYR A 206 -0.76 2.45 -9.94
CA TYR A 206 -2.23 2.33 -9.87
C TYR A 206 -2.76 2.84 -8.52
N ASN A 207 -4.03 3.26 -8.50
CA ASN A 207 -4.62 3.98 -7.37
C ASN A 207 -4.43 3.27 -6.04
N GLU A 208 -4.63 1.97 -5.97
CA GLU A 208 -4.59 1.18 -4.74
C GLU A 208 -3.20 1.20 -4.09
N SER A 209 -2.15 1.17 -4.90
CA SER A 209 -0.76 1.27 -4.42
C SER A 209 -0.31 2.70 -4.17
N PHE A 210 -0.90 3.67 -4.87
CA PHE A 210 -0.43 5.06 -4.89
C PHE A 210 -1.19 5.98 -3.94
N LYS A 211 -2.48 5.75 -3.74
CA LYS A 211 -3.35 6.56 -2.88
C LYS A 211 -3.23 6.14 -1.42
N THR A 212 -3.04 7.11 -0.53
CA THR A 212 -2.99 6.90 0.91
C THR A 212 -4.10 7.68 1.62
N PRO A 213 -4.56 7.23 2.79
CA PRO A 213 -5.41 8.07 3.63
C PRO A 213 -4.61 9.28 4.13
N LEU A 214 -5.28 10.42 4.28
CA LEU A 214 -4.74 11.59 4.97
C LEU A 214 -5.84 12.25 5.79
N LEU A 215 -5.70 12.19 7.11
CA LEU A 215 -6.58 12.86 8.07
C LEU A 215 -5.73 13.80 8.91
N ILE A 216 -6.17 15.04 9.05
CA ILE A 216 -5.47 16.05 9.83
C ILE A 216 -6.47 16.69 10.81
N ARG A 217 -6.11 16.71 12.10
CA ARG A 217 -6.82 17.43 13.15
C ARG A 217 -5.92 18.50 13.76
N TRP A 218 -6.39 19.71 13.76
CA TRP A 218 -5.73 20.84 14.43
C TRP A 218 -6.79 21.70 15.13
N PRO A 219 -7.10 21.43 16.39
CA PRO A 219 -8.15 22.12 17.12
C PRO A 219 -7.98 23.63 17.10
N ASN A 220 -9.09 24.36 17.02
CA ASN A 220 -9.14 25.83 16.97
C ASN A 220 -8.42 26.49 15.77
N LYS A 221 -7.90 25.70 14.81
CA LYS A 221 -7.23 26.19 13.59
C LYS A 221 -7.88 25.69 12.33
N ILE A 222 -8.29 24.42 12.29
CA ILE A 222 -8.95 23.80 11.14
C ILE A 222 -10.41 23.55 11.49
N ARG A 223 -11.31 23.92 10.59
CA ARG A 223 -12.75 23.63 10.73
C ARG A 223 -12.95 22.10 10.65
N PRO A 224 -13.72 21.49 11.57
CA PRO A 224 -14.00 20.05 11.49
C PRO A 224 -14.91 19.70 10.31
N GLY A 225 -14.79 18.46 9.81
CA GLY A 225 -15.65 17.92 8.77
C GLY A 225 -15.38 18.41 7.36
N ILE A 226 -14.23 19.06 7.10
CA ILE A 226 -13.84 19.49 5.75
C ILE A 226 -13.27 18.29 5.00
N THR A 227 -13.66 18.17 3.73
CA THR A 227 -13.01 17.31 2.73
C THR A 227 -12.37 18.21 1.66
N ASN A 228 -11.17 17.84 1.22
CA ASN A 228 -10.46 18.56 0.16
C ASN A 228 -9.97 17.55 -0.88
N ASP A 229 -10.27 17.80 -2.17
CA ASP A 229 -9.96 16.91 -3.29
C ASP A 229 -8.70 17.35 -4.07
N GLU A 230 -7.92 18.28 -3.53
CA GLU A 230 -6.67 18.70 -4.15
C GLU A 230 -5.59 17.62 -4.05
N MET A 231 -4.72 17.60 -5.05
CA MET A 231 -3.65 16.62 -5.13
C MET A 231 -2.51 16.99 -4.16
N VAL A 232 -2.29 16.13 -3.17
CA VAL A 232 -1.24 16.25 -2.16
C VAL A 232 -0.34 15.01 -2.18
N GLN A 233 0.82 15.08 -1.56
CA GLN A 233 1.77 13.97 -1.53
C GLN A 233 2.60 13.97 -0.23
N ASN A 234 3.24 12.86 0.08
CA ASN A 234 4.02 12.69 1.32
C ASN A 234 5.14 13.75 1.47
N LEU A 235 5.67 14.25 0.37
CA LEU A 235 6.68 15.32 0.38
C LEU A 235 6.19 16.61 1.04
N ASP A 236 4.88 16.81 1.16
CA ASP A 236 4.27 18.05 1.65
C ASP A 236 4.25 18.15 3.18
N PHE A 237 4.36 17.02 3.87
CA PHE A 237 4.22 16.98 5.33
C PHE A 237 5.31 17.76 6.04
N ALA A 238 6.55 17.60 5.61
CA ALA A 238 7.68 18.26 6.25
C ALA A 238 7.59 19.80 6.16
N GLN A 239 7.27 20.34 4.98
CA GLN A 239 7.06 21.78 4.80
C GLN A 239 5.86 22.28 5.60
N THR A 240 4.78 21.51 5.66
CA THR A 240 3.61 21.84 6.45
C THR A 240 3.96 21.97 7.93
N PHE A 241 4.70 21.02 8.49
CA PHE A 241 5.10 21.05 9.91
C PHE A 241 6.09 22.18 10.21
N LEU A 242 7.03 22.46 9.31
CA LEU A 242 7.95 23.58 9.47
C LEU A 242 7.21 24.93 9.45
N GLU A 243 6.30 25.12 8.49
CA GLU A 243 5.51 26.34 8.41
C GLU A 243 4.58 26.50 9.61
N ALA A 244 3.92 25.42 10.07
CA ALA A 244 3.11 25.43 11.29
C ALA A 244 3.92 25.80 12.54
N ALA A 245 5.21 25.47 12.57
CA ALA A 245 6.14 25.85 13.62
C ALA A 245 6.81 27.24 13.39
N SER A 246 6.39 27.98 12.36
CA SER A 246 7.01 29.26 11.94
C SER A 246 8.50 29.13 11.58
N ILE A 247 8.92 27.99 11.09
CA ILE A 247 10.29 27.69 10.63
C ILE A 247 10.32 27.71 9.11
N LYS A 248 11.27 28.44 8.54
CA LYS A 248 11.46 28.46 7.08
C LYS A 248 11.97 27.12 6.59
N ALA A 249 11.27 26.52 5.63
CA ALA A 249 11.70 25.27 5.00
C ALA A 249 13.01 25.49 4.20
N PRO A 250 13.96 24.54 4.23
CA PRO A 250 15.12 24.50 3.35
C PRO A 250 14.72 24.55 1.87
N SER A 251 15.53 25.22 1.05
CA SER A 251 15.20 25.45 -0.37
C SER A 251 15.33 24.22 -1.27
N ASP A 252 15.95 23.15 -0.79
CA ASP A 252 16.11 21.87 -1.48
C ASP A 252 14.94 20.90 -1.23
N MET A 253 14.04 21.22 -0.32
CA MET A 253 12.81 20.45 -0.11
C MET A 253 11.86 20.62 -1.30
N GLN A 254 11.29 19.50 -1.78
CA GLN A 254 10.53 19.43 -3.03
C GLN A 254 8.99 19.48 -2.84
N GLY A 255 8.50 19.33 -1.61
CA GLY A 255 7.09 19.42 -1.29
C GLY A 255 6.57 20.85 -1.21
N GLU A 256 5.29 20.99 -0.92
CA GLU A 256 4.59 22.26 -0.74
C GLU A 256 3.78 22.19 0.57
N SER A 257 3.70 23.28 1.32
CA SER A 257 2.93 23.28 2.57
C SER A 257 1.44 23.12 2.32
N LEU A 258 0.79 22.27 3.09
CA LEU A 258 -0.66 22.04 3.04
C LEU A 258 -1.48 23.12 3.76
N LEU A 259 -0.86 24.07 4.47
CA LEU A 259 -1.58 25.10 5.22
C LEU A 259 -2.60 25.88 4.38
N PRO A 260 -2.33 26.24 3.08
CA PRO A 260 -3.35 26.87 2.27
C PRO A 260 -4.62 26.04 2.12
N LEU A 261 -4.51 24.71 1.98
CA LEU A 261 -5.67 23.81 1.88
C LEU A 261 -6.36 23.65 3.26
N LEU A 262 -5.58 23.52 4.32
CA LEU A 262 -6.09 23.36 5.68
C LEU A 262 -6.86 24.60 6.18
N PHE A 263 -6.51 25.79 5.68
CA PHE A 263 -7.17 27.05 6.00
C PHE A 263 -8.13 27.54 4.92
N GLU A 264 -8.60 26.64 4.06
CA GLU A 264 -9.59 26.91 3.02
C GLU A 264 -9.18 28.06 2.07
N ASN A 265 -7.89 28.18 1.77
CA ASN A 265 -7.33 29.16 0.84
C ASN A 265 -6.80 28.47 -0.42
N GLU A 266 -7.64 27.69 -1.07
CA GLU A 266 -7.31 26.82 -2.21
C GLU A 266 -6.78 27.60 -3.43
N LYS A 267 -7.13 28.90 -3.57
CA LYS A 267 -6.60 29.75 -4.65
C LYS A 267 -5.07 29.84 -4.68
N LYS A 268 -4.42 29.53 -3.58
CA LYS A 268 -2.96 29.47 -3.48
C LYS A 268 -2.38 28.11 -3.86
N TRP A 269 -3.22 27.10 -4.06
CA TRP A 269 -2.78 25.78 -4.46
C TRP A 269 -2.74 25.65 -5.97
N THR A 270 -1.60 25.25 -6.51
CA THR A 270 -1.38 25.23 -7.98
C THR A 270 -0.93 23.88 -8.51
N ARG A 271 -0.90 22.84 -7.67
CA ARG A 271 -0.50 21.51 -8.12
C ARG A 271 -1.57 20.87 -8.99
N GLU A 272 -1.24 20.63 -10.25
CA GLU A 272 -2.12 19.97 -11.22
C GLU A 272 -1.85 18.47 -11.36
N ALA A 273 -0.68 18.01 -10.90
CA ALA A 273 -0.28 16.62 -11.06
C ALA A 273 0.81 16.23 -10.05
N VAL A 274 0.89 14.94 -9.77
CA VAL A 274 1.95 14.33 -8.97
C VAL A 274 2.79 13.39 -9.81
N TYR A 275 4.05 13.23 -9.44
CA TYR A 275 5.04 12.41 -10.13
C TYR A 275 5.36 11.18 -9.30
N TYR A 276 5.58 10.06 -9.97
CA TYR A 276 6.02 8.80 -9.36
C TYR A 276 7.16 8.19 -10.17
N HIS A 277 8.13 7.56 -9.51
CA HIS A 277 9.18 6.79 -10.13
C HIS A 277 9.50 5.55 -9.31
N TYR A 278 9.50 4.38 -9.94
CA TYR A 278 9.85 3.09 -9.37
C TYR A 278 11.09 2.52 -10.07
N TYR A 279 12.13 2.22 -9.30
CA TYR A 279 13.45 1.82 -9.80
C TYR A 279 13.77 0.34 -9.59
N GLU A 280 13.07 -0.32 -8.66
CA GLU A 280 13.47 -1.60 -8.08
C GLU A 280 13.11 -2.80 -8.97
N PHE A 281 13.96 -3.10 -9.95
CA PHE A 281 13.85 -4.28 -10.79
C PHE A 281 15.26 -4.78 -11.19
N PRO A 282 15.52 -6.13 -11.25
CA PRO A 282 14.64 -7.20 -10.75
C PRO A 282 14.60 -7.25 -9.22
N SER A 283 13.42 -7.46 -8.65
CA SER A 283 13.23 -7.52 -7.19
C SER A 283 12.03 -8.39 -6.83
N VAL A 284 11.71 -8.42 -5.54
CA VAL A 284 10.50 -9.10 -5.05
C VAL A 284 9.27 -8.57 -5.80
N HIS A 285 8.43 -9.48 -6.29
CA HIS A 285 7.25 -9.22 -7.12
C HIS A 285 7.51 -8.84 -8.59
N MET A 286 8.75 -8.75 -9.03
CA MET A 286 9.13 -8.55 -10.43
C MET A 286 8.39 -7.42 -11.16
N VAL A 287 8.03 -6.35 -10.43
CA VAL A 287 7.39 -5.16 -11.00
C VAL A 287 8.40 -4.40 -11.84
N LYS A 288 8.07 -4.15 -13.11
CA LYS A 288 8.94 -3.44 -14.07
C LYS A 288 9.20 -2.00 -13.65
N ARG A 289 10.39 -1.49 -13.95
CA ARG A 289 10.72 -0.07 -13.74
C ARG A 289 9.76 0.81 -14.51
N HIS A 290 9.27 1.84 -13.85
CA HIS A 290 8.36 2.77 -14.50
C HIS A 290 8.37 4.13 -13.79
N TYR A 291 8.02 5.14 -14.56
CA TYR A 291 7.70 6.45 -14.02
C TYR A 291 6.42 6.98 -14.66
N GLY A 292 5.77 7.91 -13.98
CA GLY A 292 4.52 8.43 -14.49
C GLY A 292 4.08 9.71 -13.84
N ILE A 293 3.00 10.25 -14.37
CA ILE A 293 2.32 11.44 -13.88
C ILE A 293 0.84 11.15 -13.69
N VAL A 294 0.32 11.57 -12.56
CA VAL A 294 -1.09 11.44 -12.20
C VAL A 294 -1.69 12.84 -12.05
N SER A 295 -2.74 13.13 -12.81
CA SER A 295 -3.62 14.28 -12.63
C SER A 295 -4.96 13.87 -12.03
N LYS A 296 -5.87 14.81 -11.78
CA LYS A 296 -7.23 14.48 -11.30
C LYS A 296 -7.99 13.54 -12.25
N GLU A 297 -7.82 13.70 -13.56
CA GLU A 297 -8.59 12.98 -14.58
C GLU A 297 -7.81 11.84 -15.25
N TYR A 298 -6.50 12.01 -15.43
CA TYR A 298 -5.68 11.11 -16.24
C TYR A 298 -4.41 10.66 -15.55
N LYS A 299 -3.95 9.50 -15.97
CA LYS A 299 -2.65 8.93 -15.58
C LYS A 299 -1.88 8.55 -16.83
N LEU A 300 -0.59 8.89 -16.90
CA LEU A 300 0.32 8.48 -17.96
C LEU A 300 1.53 7.81 -17.35
N VAL A 301 1.83 6.59 -17.77
CA VAL A 301 2.92 5.75 -17.25
C VAL A 301 3.83 5.34 -18.39
N HIS A 302 5.14 5.35 -18.13
CA HIS A 302 6.15 4.81 -19.02
C HIS A 302 6.93 3.70 -18.30
N TYR A 303 6.80 2.48 -18.79
CA TYR A 303 7.65 1.36 -18.41
C TYR A 303 8.89 1.41 -19.29
N TYR A 304 10.05 1.62 -18.70
CA TYR A 304 11.28 1.91 -19.43
C TYR A 304 12.35 0.84 -19.21
N HIS A 305 13.31 0.75 -20.11
CA HIS A 305 14.47 -0.12 -20.08
C HIS A 305 14.15 -1.63 -20.18
N ASP A 306 13.39 -2.19 -19.25
CA ASP A 306 13.08 -3.63 -19.21
C ASP A 306 12.04 -4.00 -20.29
N ILE A 307 11.16 -3.08 -20.55
CA ILE A 307 10.19 -3.01 -21.65
C ILE A 307 10.09 -1.53 -22.04
N ASP A 308 9.61 -1.24 -23.25
CA ASP A 308 9.35 0.14 -23.69
C ASP A 308 7.87 0.28 -24.05
N GLU A 309 7.04 0.37 -23.01
CA GLU A 309 5.60 0.42 -23.13
C GLU A 309 5.02 1.62 -22.38
N TRP A 310 3.92 2.15 -22.92
CA TRP A 310 3.19 3.22 -22.29
C TRP A 310 1.78 2.79 -21.90
N GLU A 311 1.30 3.31 -20.77
CA GLU A 311 -0.10 3.27 -20.40
C GLU A 311 -0.67 4.67 -20.25
N PHE A 312 -1.88 4.85 -20.74
CA PHE A 312 -2.69 6.04 -20.50
C PHE A 312 -4.06 5.60 -19.99
N LEU A 313 -4.46 6.14 -18.85
CA LEU A 313 -5.67 5.73 -18.14
C LEU A 313 -6.56 6.95 -17.91
N ASP A 314 -7.85 6.83 -18.24
CA ASP A 314 -8.90 7.81 -17.93
C ASP A 314 -9.52 7.45 -16.59
N ARG A 315 -9.06 8.07 -15.52
CA ARG A 315 -9.43 7.76 -14.12
C ARG A 315 -10.89 8.08 -13.79
N LYS A 316 -11.55 8.90 -14.63
CA LYS A 316 -12.94 9.25 -14.45
C LYS A 316 -13.88 8.26 -15.16
N ALA A 317 -13.53 7.87 -16.38
CA ALA A 317 -14.31 6.91 -17.16
C ALA A 317 -14.04 5.46 -16.68
N ASP A 318 -12.82 5.17 -16.24
CA ASP A 318 -12.36 3.87 -15.75
C ASP A 318 -11.68 4.04 -14.38
N PRO A 319 -12.44 4.15 -13.28
CA PRO A 319 -11.90 4.35 -11.96
C PRO A 319 -11.10 3.15 -11.44
N ASN A 320 -11.33 1.96 -11.99
CA ASN A 320 -10.60 0.73 -11.68
C ASN A 320 -9.32 0.57 -12.51
N GLU A 321 -9.02 1.52 -13.40
CA GLU A 321 -7.79 1.55 -14.20
C GLU A 321 -7.51 0.26 -15.00
N MET A 322 -8.56 -0.30 -15.61
CA MET A 322 -8.56 -1.59 -16.31
C MET A 322 -8.17 -1.51 -17.78
N THR A 323 -8.18 -0.32 -18.39
CA THR A 323 -8.05 -0.18 -19.84
C THR A 323 -6.96 0.81 -20.20
N ASN A 324 -5.91 0.33 -20.87
CA ASN A 324 -4.88 1.17 -21.47
C ASN A 324 -5.42 1.83 -22.76
N LEU A 325 -5.54 3.15 -22.75
CA LEU A 325 -6.04 3.97 -23.85
C LEU A 325 -4.91 4.70 -24.61
N TYR A 326 -3.66 4.25 -24.43
CA TYR A 326 -2.51 4.97 -25.01
C TYR A 326 -2.56 5.05 -26.54
N ASP A 327 -3.06 4.02 -27.20
CA ASP A 327 -3.15 3.97 -28.67
C ASP A 327 -4.51 4.43 -29.22
N ASP A 328 -5.45 4.82 -28.35
CA ASP A 328 -6.74 5.36 -28.79
C ASP A 328 -6.58 6.76 -29.40
N PRO A 329 -6.98 6.96 -30.70
CA PRO A 329 -6.87 8.24 -31.38
C PRO A 329 -7.57 9.41 -30.67
N LYS A 330 -8.63 9.13 -29.91
CA LYS A 330 -9.39 10.17 -29.18
C LYS A 330 -8.55 10.85 -28.10
N TYR A 331 -7.59 10.16 -27.52
CA TYR A 331 -6.78 10.65 -26.40
C TYR A 331 -5.42 11.21 -26.81
N GLN A 332 -5.02 11.12 -28.09
CA GLN A 332 -3.66 11.48 -28.52
C GLN A 332 -3.29 12.94 -28.17
N SER A 333 -4.19 13.89 -28.29
CA SER A 333 -3.94 15.29 -27.91
C SER A 333 -3.68 15.44 -26.40
N ILE A 334 -4.44 14.72 -25.58
CA ILE A 334 -4.30 14.71 -24.11
C ILE A 334 -2.99 14.03 -23.73
N ILE A 335 -2.67 12.90 -24.34
CA ILE A 335 -1.42 12.16 -24.13
C ILE A 335 -0.20 13.05 -24.42
N GLN A 336 -0.20 13.79 -25.53
CA GLN A 336 0.89 14.72 -25.85
C GLN A 336 1.01 15.84 -24.80
N THR A 337 -0.10 16.32 -24.28
CA THR A 337 -0.12 17.30 -23.20
C THR A 337 0.45 16.72 -21.91
N MET A 338 0.05 15.50 -21.55
CA MET A 338 0.56 14.78 -20.38
C MET A 338 2.07 14.49 -20.50
N LYS A 339 2.56 14.11 -21.69
CA LYS A 339 3.99 13.92 -21.96
C LYS A 339 4.79 15.22 -21.73
N LYS A 340 4.28 16.35 -22.17
CA LYS A 340 4.91 17.67 -21.92
C LYS A 340 4.93 18.01 -20.42
N LYS A 341 3.83 17.76 -19.71
CA LYS A 341 3.75 17.93 -18.25
C LYS A 341 4.73 17.00 -17.53
N LEU A 342 4.79 15.72 -17.92
CA LEU A 342 5.71 14.73 -17.36
C LEU A 342 7.17 15.18 -17.52
N LYS A 343 7.58 15.62 -18.70
CA LYS A 343 8.94 16.15 -18.95
C LYS A 343 9.25 17.35 -18.06
N LYS A 344 8.28 18.28 -17.90
CA LYS A 344 8.45 19.46 -17.03
C LYS A 344 8.60 19.07 -15.55
N ILE A 345 7.79 18.12 -15.08
CA ILE A 345 7.78 17.74 -13.67
C ILE A 345 9.02 16.90 -13.32
N ARG A 346 9.49 16.01 -14.20
CA ARG A 346 10.77 15.30 -14.05
C ARG A 346 11.93 16.30 -13.90
N LYS A 347 11.98 17.33 -14.74
CA LYS A 347 13.00 18.39 -14.61
C LYS A 347 12.88 19.15 -13.27
N LYS A 348 11.64 19.45 -12.81
CA LYS A 348 11.40 20.09 -11.50
C LYS A 348 12.03 19.27 -10.37
N TYR A 349 11.87 17.95 -10.41
CA TYR A 349 12.37 17.03 -9.38
C TYR A 349 13.79 16.51 -9.65
N LYS A 350 14.50 17.09 -10.63
CA LYS A 350 15.89 16.70 -10.99
C LYS A 350 16.01 15.22 -11.38
N ASP A 351 14.97 14.66 -11.98
CA ASP A 351 14.97 13.31 -12.52
C ASP A 351 15.22 13.32 -14.03
N SER A 352 15.96 12.33 -14.52
CA SER A 352 16.31 12.19 -15.94
C SER A 352 16.57 10.73 -16.31
N ASP A 353 16.64 10.44 -17.61
CA ASP A 353 16.98 9.11 -18.11
C ASP A 353 18.44 8.74 -17.76
N GLU A 354 19.35 9.70 -17.79
CA GLU A 354 20.76 9.51 -17.39
C GLU A 354 20.88 9.17 -15.89
N LEU A 355 20.04 9.78 -15.04
CA LEU A 355 19.99 9.43 -13.63
C LEU A 355 19.44 8.01 -13.45
N SER A 356 18.39 7.64 -14.18
CA SER A 356 17.78 6.33 -14.13
C SER A 356 18.78 5.22 -14.49
N GLN A 357 19.65 5.45 -15.48
CA GLN A 357 20.68 4.50 -15.90
C GLN A 357 21.66 4.13 -14.77
N LYS A 358 21.89 5.01 -13.80
CA LYS A 358 22.77 4.70 -12.65
C LYS A 358 22.20 3.61 -11.73
N TYR A 359 20.92 3.34 -11.82
CA TYR A 359 20.20 2.33 -11.01
C TYR A 359 19.81 1.10 -11.82
N LEU A 360 20.37 0.91 -13.02
CA LEU A 360 20.24 -0.30 -13.79
C LEU A 360 21.34 -1.29 -13.33
N TYR A 361 20.93 -2.44 -12.84
CA TYR A 361 21.81 -3.51 -12.37
C TYR A 361 21.77 -4.71 -13.32
#